data_82aba690ca1a5319fdef398b9731fc34
#
_entry.id   82aba690ca1a5319fdef398b9731fc34
#
_cell.length_a   1.000
_cell.length_b   1.000
_cell.length_c   1.000
_cell.angle_alpha   90.00
_cell.angle_beta   90.00
_cell.angle_gamma   90.00
#
_symmetry.space_group_name_H-M   'P 1'
#
loop_
_entity.id
_entity.type
_entity.pdbx_description
1 polymer ?
#
loop_
_entity_poly.entity_id
_entity_poly.type
_entity_poly.pdbx_seq_one_letter_code
_entity_poly.pdbx_strand_id
1 'polypeptide(L)'
;TTASEAGILSATTPIFTIILAALFLKERSSFWQIIFVLLSVGGIAYIMYKNGLGEISSETLKGDFFILLSVVSMAIYFVLGRKVTQQFDAMDITFFMTVVACVVFNLLAVTDHLNSGTLPLYFDAFKNIDFLWTILYLGVLSSFLTSFLTNNALKVIPASQVSIFKALFVR
;
A
#
# COMPACT_ATOMS: atom_id res chain seq x y z
N THR A 1 11.60 -11.79 7.58
CA THR A 1 11.71 -10.34 7.27
C THR A 1 11.41 -9.54 8.52
N THR A 2 12.30 -8.63 8.91
CA THR A 2 12.10 -7.70 10.02
C THR A 2 11.23 -6.51 9.61
N ALA A 3 10.62 -5.81 10.59
CA ALA A 3 9.86 -4.60 10.31
C ALA A 3 10.71 -3.51 9.61
N SER A 4 12.01 -3.44 9.95
CA SER A 4 12.95 -2.52 9.31
C SER A 4 13.19 -2.87 7.84
N GLU A 5 13.40 -4.15 7.51
CA GLU A 5 13.56 -4.61 6.13
C GLU A 5 12.28 -4.35 5.31
N ALA A 6 11.11 -4.63 5.88
CA ALA A 6 9.84 -4.35 5.25
C ALA A 6 9.65 -2.86 4.94
N GLY A 7 10.00 -1.97 5.88
CA GLY A 7 9.98 -0.53 5.70
C GLY A 7 10.91 -0.07 4.57
N ILE A 8 12.12 -0.64 4.52
CA ILE A 8 13.12 -0.36 3.50
C ILE A 8 12.63 -0.77 2.11
N LEU A 9 12.14 -2.01 1.97
CA LEU A 9 11.60 -2.50 0.71
C LEU A 9 10.38 -1.67 0.26
N SER A 10 9.51 -1.30 1.19
CA SER A 10 8.33 -0.45 0.90
C SER A 10 8.72 0.94 0.40
N ALA A 11 9.84 1.50 0.84
CA ALA A 11 10.37 2.78 0.37
C ALA A 11 10.82 2.75 -1.10
N THR A 12 10.92 1.58 -1.73
CA THR A 12 11.18 1.44 -3.18
C THR A 12 9.94 1.66 -4.05
N THR A 13 8.74 1.77 -3.46
CA THR A 13 7.48 1.99 -4.19
C THR A 13 7.54 3.13 -5.23
N PRO A 14 8.14 4.31 -4.95
CA PRO A 14 8.22 5.38 -5.94
C PRO A 14 8.98 4.99 -7.21
N ILE A 15 9.97 4.11 -7.12
CA ILE A 15 10.74 3.64 -8.29
C ILE A 15 9.83 2.90 -9.24
N PHE A 16 9.13 1.88 -8.72
CA PHE A 16 8.18 1.11 -9.52
C PHE A 16 7.07 1.98 -10.07
N THR A 17 6.57 2.95 -9.27
CA THR A 17 5.55 3.89 -9.73
C THR A 17 6.04 4.77 -10.88
N ILE A 18 7.26 5.30 -10.81
CA ILE A 18 7.86 6.11 -11.88
C ILE A 18 7.99 5.29 -13.17
N ILE A 19 8.50 4.06 -13.07
CA ILE A 19 8.67 3.17 -14.21
C ILE A 19 7.31 2.86 -14.85
N LEU A 20 6.34 2.44 -14.05
CA LEU A 20 5.00 2.10 -14.55
C LEU A 20 4.24 3.32 -15.07
N ALA A 21 4.35 4.49 -14.43
CA ALA A 21 3.74 5.73 -14.90
C ALA A 21 4.34 6.18 -16.26
N ALA A 22 5.65 6.04 -16.43
CA ALA A 22 6.30 6.33 -17.70
C ALA A 22 5.82 5.38 -18.82
N LEU A 23 5.67 4.07 -18.52
CA LEU A 23 5.26 3.07 -19.49
C LEU A 23 3.77 3.16 -19.86
N PHE A 24 2.89 3.30 -18.86
CA PHE A 24 1.44 3.20 -19.07
C PHE A 24 0.73 4.54 -19.22
N LEU A 25 1.19 5.57 -18.53
CA LEU A 25 0.59 6.92 -18.57
C LEU A 25 1.36 7.89 -19.45
N LYS A 26 2.57 7.49 -19.91
CA LYS A 26 3.51 8.37 -20.63
C LYS A 26 3.83 9.63 -19.83
N GLU A 27 3.72 9.59 -18.51
CA GLU A 27 4.12 10.67 -17.62
C GLU A 27 5.65 10.81 -17.65
N ARG A 28 6.14 12.04 -17.84
CA ARG A 28 7.57 12.32 -17.79
C ARG A 28 7.95 12.71 -16.37
N SER A 29 8.75 11.87 -15.73
CA SER A 29 9.35 12.21 -14.43
C SER A 29 10.44 13.26 -14.64
N SER A 30 10.48 14.24 -13.74
CA SER A 30 11.56 15.25 -13.76
C SER A 30 12.89 14.58 -13.43
N PHE A 31 13.97 15.05 -14.06
CA PHE A 31 15.34 14.61 -13.75
C PHE A 31 15.66 14.67 -12.25
N TRP A 32 15.21 15.71 -11.57
CA TRP A 32 15.36 15.86 -10.12
C TRP A 32 14.61 14.80 -9.33
N GLN A 33 13.42 14.39 -9.77
CA GLN A 33 12.68 13.29 -9.11
C GLN A 33 13.46 11.98 -9.18
N ILE A 34 14.06 11.68 -10.32
CA ILE A 34 14.87 10.48 -10.49
C ILE A 34 16.11 10.52 -9.57
N ILE A 35 16.81 11.65 -9.50
CA ILE A 35 17.98 11.83 -8.62
C ILE A 35 17.58 11.62 -7.16
N PHE A 36 16.49 12.25 -6.67
CA PHE A 36 16.08 12.12 -5.28
C PHE A 36 15.63 10.71 -4.92
N VAL A 37 14.99 10.02 -5.85
CA VAL A 37 14.61 8.60 -5.66
C VAL A 37 15.84 7.72 -5.61
N LEU A 38 16.81 7.91 -6.50
CA LEU A 38 18.08 7.17 -6.48
C LEU A 38 18.88 7.44 -5.20
N LEU A 39 18.91 8.69 -4.74
CA LEU A 39 19.56 9.07 -3.49
C LEU A 39 18.89 8.40 -2.28
N SER A 40 17.56 8.36 -2.26
CA SER A 40 16.78 7.68 -1.21
C SER A 40 17.11 6.18 -1.17
N VAL A 41 17.10 5.52 -2.33
CA VAL A 41 17.44 4.09 -2.43
C VAL A 41 18.89 3.82 -2.08
N GLY A 42 19.80 4.69 -2.51
CA GLY A 42 21.22 4.60 -2.14
C GLY A 42 21.44 4.71 -0.63
N GLY A 43 20.69 5.62 0.04
CA GLY A 43 20.69 5.74 1.50
C GLY A 43 20.21 4.48 2.20
N ILE A 44 19.13 3.89 1.69
CA ILE A 44 18.57 2.63 2.18
C ILE A 44 19.57 1.50 2.01
N ALA A 45 20.15 1.34 0.81
CA ALA A 45 21.15 0.31 0.53
C ALA A 45 22.39 0.45 1.44
N TYR A 46 22.81 1.70 1.71
CA TYR A 46 23.91 1.98 2.64
C TYR A 46 23.58 1.55 4.08
N ILE A 47 22.36 1.81 4.56
CA ILE A 47 21.91 1.37 5.89
C ILE A 47 21.92 -0.16 5.99
N MET A 48 21.38 -0.85 4.96
CA MET A 48 21.41 -2.32 4.91
C MET A 48 22.84 -2.86 4.93
N TYR A 49 23.74 -2.26 4.17
CA TYR A 49 25.14 -2.66 4.15
C TYR A 49 25.82 -2.49 5.52
N LYS A 50 25.56 -1.38 6.22
CA LYS A 50 26.13 -1.09 7.55
C LYS A 50 25.59 -1.97 8.66
N ASN A 51 24.30 -2.29 8.63
CA ASN A 51 23.65 -3.11 9.67
C ASN A 51 23.90 -4.62 9.47
N GLY A 52 24.65 -4.99 8.44
CA GLY A 52 24.82 -6.35 7.97
C GLY A 52 23.58 -6.80 7.19
N LEU A 53 23.80 -7.55 6.12
CA LEU A 53 22.73 -8.34 5.50
C LEU A 53 22.39 -9.40 6.53
N GLY A 54 21.21 -9.30 7.17
CA GLY A 54 20.74 -10.30 8.11
C GLY A 54 20.87 -11.70 7.51
N GLU A 55 20.91 -12.72 8.34
CA GLU A 55 21.05 -14.10 7.86
C GLU A 55 20.01 -14.36 6.77
N ILE A 56 20.48 -14.63 5.56
CA ILE A 56 19.63 -14.96 4.42
C ILE A 56 19.09 -16.36 4.66
N SER A 57 17.95 -16.41 5.35
CA SER A 57 17.21 -17.66 5.50
C SER A 57 16.16 -17.80 4.38
N SER A 58 15.76 -19.03 4.08
CA SER A 58 14.70 -19.26 3.09
C SER A 58 13.36 -18.64 3.51
N GLU A 59 13.11 -18.45 4.79
CA GLU A 59 11.92 -17.79 5.33
C GLU A 59 11.98 -16.28 5.16
N THR A 60 13.15 -15.67 5.33
CA THR A 60 13.38 -14.24 5.07
C THR A 60 13.14 -13.92 3.60
N LEU A 61 13.67 -14.73 2.69
CA LEU A 61 13.48 -14.57 1.24
C LEU A 61 12.01 -14.65 0.81
N LYS A 62 11.22 -15.55 1.41
CA LYS A 62 9.76 -15.61 1.15
C LYS A 62 9.06 -14.33 1.60
N GLY A 63 9.38 -13.82 2.79
CA GLY A 63 8.82 -12.57 3.30
C GLY A 63 9.15 -11.38 2.40
N ASP A 64 10.40 -11.26 1.99
CA ASP A 64 10.86 -10.19 1.10
C ASP A 64 10.19 -10.24 -0.27
N PHE A 65 9.98 -11.45 -0.82
CA PHE A 65 9.22 -11.63 -2.05
C PHE A 65 7.77 -11.11 -1.93
N PHE A 66 7.08 -11.43 -0.83
CA PHE A 66 5.71 -10.91 -0.61
C PHE A 66 5.68 -9.40 -0.44
N ILE A 67 6.69 -8.81 0.20
CA ILE A 67 6.80 -7.35 0.32
C ILE A 67 7.03 -6.72 -1.05
N LEU A 68 7.93 -7.25 -1.87
CA LEU A 68 8.15 -6.77 -3.22
C LEU A 68 6.87 -6.87 -4.08
N LEU A 69 6.13 -7.96 -3.96
CA LEU A 69 4.84 -8.12 -4.63
C LEU A 69 3.83 -7.06 -4.19
N SER A 70 3.78 -6.76 -2.89
CA SER A 70 2.97 -5.68 -2.32
C SER A 70 3.37 -4.31 -2.86
N VAL A 71 4.68 -4.03 -2.94
CA VAL A 71 5.24 -2.77 -3.48
C VAL A 71 4.84 -2.59 -4.95
N VAL A 72 4.98 -3.63 -5.77
CA VAL A 72 4.56 -3.60 -7.17
C VAL A 72 3.05 -3.39 -7.29
N SER A 73 2.25 -4.09 -6.48
CA SER A 73 0.79 -3.92 -6.45
C SER A 73 0.39 -2.49 -6.06
N MET A 74 1.09 -1.88 -5.10
CA MET A 74 0.87 -0.48 -4.73
C MET A 74 1.24 0.48 -5.87
N ALA A 75 2.33 0.24 -6.58
CA ALA A 75 2.72 1.03 -7.74
C ALA A 75 1.67 0.93 -8.87
N ILE A 76 1.15 -0.27 -9.14
CA ILE A 76 0.05 -0.50 -10.07
C ILE A 76 -1.20 0.28 -9.63
N TYR A 77 -1.54 0.23 -8.33
CA TYR A 77 -2.66 1.00 -7.78
C TYR A 77 -2.53 2.50 -8.07
N PHE A 78 -1.35 3.11 -7.86
CA PHE A 78 -1.15 4.53 -8.16
C PHE A 78 -1.32 4.84 -9.66
N VAL A 79 -0.79 4.00 -10.54
CA VAL A 79 -0.85 4.20 -11.99
C VAL A 79 -2.27 4.01 -12.52
N LEU A 80 -2.95 2.94 -12.12
CA LEU A 80 -4.34 2.70 -12.49
C LEU A 80 -5.27 3.73 -11.86
N GLY A 81 -5.05 4.06 -10.57
CA GLY A 81 -5.78 5.08 -9.86
C GLY A 81 -5.71 6.43 -10.58
N ARG A 82 -4.52 6.84 -11.03
CA ARG A 82 -4.34 8.06 -11.82
C ARG A 82 -5.19 8.04 -13.10
N LYS A 83 -5.19 6.91 -13.81
CA LYS A 83 -5.96 6.77 -15.06
C LYS A 83 -7.47 6.81 -14.80
N VAL A 84 -7.94 6.13 -13.77
CA VAL A 84 -9.37 6.01 -13.44
C VAL A 84 -9.92 7.32 -12.86
N THR A 85 -9.15 8.03 -12.03
CA THR A 85 -9.56 9.32 -11.44
C THR A 85 -9.65 10.45 -12.45
N GLN A 86 -9.13 10.28 -13.67
CA GLN A 86 -9.38 11.22 -14.78
C GLN A 86 -10.79 11.06 -15.38
N GLN A 87 -11.44 9.92 -15.18
CA GLN A 87 -12.74 9.60 -15.80
C GLN A 87 -13.88 9.59 -14.78
N PHE A 88 -13.60 9.27 -13.54
CA PHE A 88 -14.59 9.12 -12.46
C PHE A 88 -14.22 9.97 -11.26
N ASP A 89 -15.20 10.30 -10.44
CA ASP A 89 -14.94 11.04 -9.21
C ASP A 89 -14.20 10.18 -8.17
N ALA A 90 -13.31 10.85 -7.42
CA ALA A 90 -12.50 10.18 -6.38
C ALA A 90 -13.38 9.53 -5.29
N MET A 91 -14.55 10.10 -5.03
CA MET A 91 -15.50 9.56 -4.05
C MET A 91 -16.09 8.24 -4.54
N ASP A 92 -16.55 8.18 -5.79
CA ASP A 92 -17.15 6.98 -6.39
C ASP A 92 -16.14 5.83 -6.45
N ILE A 93 -14.90 6.14 -6.87
CA ILE A 93 -13.81 5.17 -6.91
C ILE A 93 -13.53 4.62 -5.50
N THR A 94 -13.41 5.52 -4.51
CA THR A 94 -13.11 5.13 -3.14
C THR A 94 -14.22 4.27 -2.56
N PHE A 95 -15.48 4.67 -2.78
CA PHE A 95 -16.64 3.90 -2.34
C PHE A 95 -16.67 2.50 -2.95
N PHE A 96 -16.52 2.41 -4.27
CA PHE A 96 -16.48 1.13 -4.98
C PHE A 96 -15.34 0.22 -4.48
N MET A 97 -14.12 0.76 -4.33
CA MET A 97 -12.98 0.01 -3.80
C MET A 97 -13.22 -0.46 -2.37
N THR A 98 -13.84 0.37 -1.53
CA THR A 98 -14.17 0.01 -0.14
C THR A 98 -15.20 -1.12 -0.09
N VAL A 99 -16.24 -1.07 -0.94
CA VAL A 99 -17.25 -2.13 -1.03
C VAL A 99 -16.62 -3.45 -1.50
N VAL A 100 -15.81 -3.41 -2.56
CA VAL A 100 -15.11 -4.60 -3.06
C VAL A 100 -14.19 -5.18 -1.99
N ALA A 101 -13.40 -4.34 -1.30
CA ALA A 101 -12.54 -4.79 -0.22
C ALA A 101 -13.36 -5.41 0.93
N CYS A 102 -14.46 -4.78 1.32
CA CYS A 102 -15.36 -5.31 2.35
C CYS A 102 -15.87 -6.72 1.99
N VAL A 103 -16.36 -6.91 0.76
CA VAL A 103 -16.84 -8.21 0.30
C VAL A 103 -15.71 -9.24 0.32
N VAL A 104 -14.56 -8.93 -0.29
CA VAL A 104 -13.43 -9.87 -0.40
C VAL A 104 -12.92 -10.28 0.98
N PHE A 105 -12.64 -9.31 1.87
CA PHE A 105 -12.09 -9.63 3.19
C PHE A 105 -13.10 -10.36 4.08
N ASN A 106 -14.41 -10.05 3.99
CA ASN A 106 -15.42 -10.81 4.72
C ASN A 106 -15.55 -12.25 4.19
N LEU A 107 -15.49 -12.47 2.87
CA LEU A 107 -15.48 -13.82 2.32
C LEU A 107 -14.26 -14.61 2.78
N LEU A 108 -13.07 -14.02 2.78
CA LEU A 108 -11.86 -14.66 3.28
C LEU A 108 -11.97 -14.99 4.77
N ALA A 109 -12.45 -14.06 5.59
CA ALA A 109 -12.62 -14.27 7.02
C ALA A 109 -13.67 -15.37 7.32
N VAL A 110 -14.80 -15.37 6.62
CA VAL A 110 -15.82 -16.41 6.77
C VAL A 110 -15.31 -17.78 6.36
N THR A 111 -14.55 -17.87 5.25
CA THR A 111 -13.97 -19.16 4.82
C THR A 111 -12.94 -19.68 5.81
N ASP A 112 -12.14 -18.80 6.41
CA ASP A 112 -11.17 -19.18 7.45
C ASP A 112 -11.87 -19.69 8.72
N HIS A 113 -12.91 -18.98 9.18
CA HIS A 113 -13.72 -19.42 10.33
C HIS A 113 -14.50 -20.70 10.08
N LEU A 114 -14.96 -20.95 8.85
CA LEU A 114 -15.60 -22.21 8.47
C LEU A 114 -14.62 -23.37 8.54
N ASN A 115 -13.41 -23.19 7.98
CA ASN A 115 -12.36 -24.21 8.00
C ASN A 115 -11.87 -24.52 9.41
N SER A 116 -11.84 -23.51 10.29
CA SER A 116 -11.40 -23.62 11.68
C SER A 116 -12.53 -24.05 12.65
N GLY A 117 -13.79 -24.19 12.19
CA GLY A 117 -14.93 -24.50 13.04
C GLY A 117 -15.30 -23.42 14.08
N THR A 118 -14.82 -22.19 13.86
CA THR A 118 -14.96 -21.06 14.80
C THR A 118 -15.98 -20.03 14.34
N LEU A 119 -16.88 -20.38 13.42
CA LEU A 119 -17.88 -19.48 12.86
C LEU A 119 -18.74 -18.73 13.91
N PRO A 120 -19.15 -19.35 15.03
CA PRO A 120 -19.89 -18.62 16.07
C PRO A 120 -19.12 -17.46 16.69
N LEU A 121 -17.79 -17.52 16.69
CA LEU A 121 -16.91 -16.50 17.26
C LEU A 121 -16.73 -15.29 16.32
N TYR A 122 -17.11 -15.41 15.05
CA TYR A 122 -16.95 -14.34 14.07
C TYR A 122 -17.59 -13.01 14.51
N PHE A 123 -18.76 -13.09 15.17
CA PHE A 123 -19.48 -11.91 15.66
C PHE A 123 -19.15 -11.55 17.12
N ASP A 124 -18.40 -12.36 17.84
CA ASP A 124 -18.14 -12.11 19.27
C ASP A 124 -17.32 -10.84 19.50
N ALA A 125 -16.43 -10.49 18.57
CA ALA A 125 -15.66 -9.27 18.64
C ALA A 125 -16.56 -8.00 18.65
N PHE A 126 -17.73 -8.04 17.99
CA PHE A 126 -18.69 -6.93 17.96
C PHE A 126 -19.41 -6.68 19.29
N LYS A 127 -19.30 -7.59 20.27
CA LYS A 127 -19.83 -7.39 21.62
C LYS A 127 -18.96 -6.43 22.45
N ASN A 128 -17.70 -6.20 22.03
CA ASN A 128 -16.78 -5.31 22.72
C ASN A 128 -16.89 -3.88 22.13
N ILE A 129 -17.26 -2.93 22.98
CA ILE A 129 -17.43 -1.52 22.57
C ILE A 129 -16.10 -0.89 22.10
N ASP A 130 -14.98 -1.23 22.73
CA ASP A 130 -13.66 -0.72 22.34
C ASP A 130 -13.27 -1.22 20.94
N PHE A 131 -13.65 -2.46 20.61
CA PHE A 131 -13.45 -3.01 19.27
C PHE A 131 -14.27 -2.26 18.24
N LEU A 132 -15.53 -1.90 18.53
CA LEU A 132 -16.39 -1.13 17.62
C LEU A 132 -15.81 0.27 17.37
N TRP A 133 -15.36 0.96 18.40
CA TRP A 133 -14.71 2.26 18.26
C TRP A 133 -13.42 2.17 17.44
N THR A 134 -12.62 1.12 17.69
CA THR A 134 -11.38 0.89 16.96
C THR A 134 -11.65 0.63 15.47
N ILE A 135 -12.63 -0.21 15.13
CA ILE A 135 -13.01 -0.46 13.74
C ILE A 135 -13.55 0.79 13.07
N LEU A 136 -14.39 1.56 13.76
CA LEU A 136 -14.93 2.82 13.22
C LEU A 136 -13.78 3.79 12.89
N TYR A 137 -12.85 3.96 13.83
CA TYR A 137 -11.68 4.81 13.62
C TYR A 137 -10.80 4.33 12.46
N LEU A 138 -10.42 3.06 12.45
CA LEU A 138 -9.55 2.49 11.42
C LEU A 138 -10.24 2.41 10.05
N GLY A 139 -11.52 2.05 10.02
CA GLY A 139 -12.28 1.93 8.77
C GLY A 139 -12.59 3.28 8.14
N VAL A 140 -13.15 4.21 8.91
CA VAL A 140 -13.61 5.51 8.38
C VAL A 140 -12.45 6.50 8.26
N LEU A 141 -11.75 6.80 9.38
CA LEU A 141 -10.71 7.83 9.35
C LEU A 141 -9.41 7.33 8.72
N SER A 142 -8.93 6.16 9.11
CA SER A 142 -7.64 5.70 8.62
C SER A 142 -7.72 5.14 7.19
N SER A 143 -8.70 4.30 6.89
CA SER A 143 -8.77 3.63 5.58
C SER A 143 -9.55 4.43 4.54
N PHE A 144 -10.81 4.76 4.81
CA PHE A 144 -11.67 5.42 3.83
C PHE A 144 -11.19 6.84 3.52
N LEU A 145 -10.97 7.68 4.54
CA LEU A 145 -10.54 9.07 4.35
C LEU A 145 -9.16 9.14 3.67
N THR A 146 -8.21 8.29 4.08
CA THR A 146 -6.88 8.25 3.45
C THR A 146 -6.94 7.81 2.00
N SER A 147 -7.78 6.81 1.67
CA SER A 147 -7.99 6.36 0.29
C SER A 147 -8.66 7.44 -0.56
N PHE A 148 -9.67 8.12 -0.02
CA PHE A 148 -10.33 9.26 -0.68
C PHE A 148 -9.34 10.39 -0.98
N LEU A 149 -8.56 10.81 0.02
CA LEU A 149 -7.54 11.85 -0.17
C LEU A 149 -6.48 11.44 -1.19
N THR A 150 -6.04 10.17 -1.17
CA THR A 150 -5.09 9.63 -2.15
C THR A 150 -5.68 9.66 -3.57
N ASN A 151 -6.91 9.19 -3.74
CA ASN A 151 -7.58 9.21 -5.04
C ASN A 151 -7.84 10.64 -5.55
N ASN A 152 -8.19 11.56 -4.63
CA ASN A 152 -8.34 12.98 -4.99
C ASN A 152 -7.00 13.60 -5.38
N ALA A 153 -5.92 13.29 -4.70
CA ALA A 153 -4.56 13.71 -5.09
C ALA A 153 -4.18 13.15 -6.46
N LEU A 154 -4.46 11.87 -6.74
CA LEU A 154 -4.23 11.24 -8.04
C LEU A 154 -5.05 11.89 -9.18
N LYS A 155 -6.15 12.55 -8.88
CA LYS A 155 -6.93 13.33 -9.87
C LYS A 155 -6.16 14.57 -10.35
N VAL A 156 -5.36 15.18 -9.47
CA VAL A 156 -4.71 16.48 -9.72
C VAL A 156 -3.24 16.34 -10.09
N ILE A 157 -2.49 15.53 -9.33
CA ILE A 157 -1.03 15.42 -9.47
C ILE A 157 -0.60 14.06 -10.04
N PRO A 158 0.57 13.97 -10.71
CA PRO A 158 1.10 12.74 -11.28
C PRO A 158 1.23 11.60 -10.25
N ALA A 159 1.04 10.36 -10.71
CA ALA A 159 1.14 9.17 -9.84
C ALA A 159 2.49 9.05 -9.16
N SER A 160 3.58 9.39 -9.85
CA SER A 160 4.94 9.41 -9.32
C SER A 160 5.10 10.37 -8.13
N GLN A 161 4.48 11.54 -8.16
CA GLN A 161 4.54 12.51 -7.06
C GLN A 161 3.74 12.02 -5.85
N VAL A 162 2.53 11.48 -6.05
CA VAL A 162 1.71 10.92 -4.95
C VAL A 162 2.47 9.81 -4.24
N SER A 163 3.13 8.92 -4.99
CA SER A 163 3.90 7.81 -4.40
C SER A 163 5.08 8.30 -3.57
N ILE A 164 5.79 9.34 -4.02
CA ILE A 164 6.91 9.94 -3.26
C ILE A 164 6.41 10.56 -1.95
N PHE A 165 5.34 11.36 -2.00
CA PHE A 165 4.75 11.94 -0.79
C PHE A 165 4.31 10.86 0.19
N LYS A 166 3.62 9.82 -0.29
CA LYS A 166 3.18 8.71 0.57
C LYS A 166 4.36 7.96 1.20
N ALA A 167 5.43 7.73 0.46
CA ALA A 167 6.63 7.08 1.00
C ALA A 167 7.33 7.90 2.10
N LEU A 168 7.25 9.24 2.04
CA LEU A 168 7.81 10.12 3.08
C LEU A 168 7.01 10.12 4.39
N PHE A 169 5.71 9.88 4.33
CA PHE A 169 4.80 9.91 5.48
C PHE A 169 4.54 8.53 6.12
N VAL A 170 4.90 7.44 5.45
CA VAL A 170 4.86 6.08 6.02
C VAL A 170 6.15 5.85 6.83
N ARG A 171 6.18 6.41 8.03
CA ARG A 171 7.17 6.09 9.07
C ARG A 171 6.48 5.67 10.35
#